data_4c2626de49cfba5f05b5489ed004481e
#
_entry.id   4c2626de49cfba5f05b5489ed004481e
#
_cell.length_a   1.000
_cell.length_b   1.000
_cell.length_c   1.000
_cell.angle_alpha   90.00
_cell.angle_beta   90.00
_cell.angle_gamma   90.00
#
_symmetry.space_group_name_H-M   'P 1'
#
loop_
_entity.id
_entity.type
_entity.pdbx_description
1 polymer ?
#
loop_
_entity_poly.entity_id
_entity_poly.type
_entity_poly.pdbx_seq_one_letter_code
_entity_poly.pdbx_strand_id
1 'polypeptide(L)'
;MTGPDDFEFEAVYRGTGGPFGPGVKPPWSIGEPQPELAALIEQGKFHGDVLDIGCGEAAISLYLAERGYTTVGLDLSPTAIELARAEATRRGLANASFEVADATSFTGYDGRFDTIVDSTLFHSIPVESRAGYQQSIARAAAPGASYFALVFDRTALPEAPVPGPAPVTADELREAVEKYWVIDEIRPARIHGNLPVGDFGPTADGPRFRFEGIRDEPSGRKSVPAWLLCARLG
;
A
#
# COMPACT_ATOMS: atom_id res chain seq x y z
N MET A 1 12.12 17.74 -6.89
CA MET A 1 11.16 18.48 -7.72
C MET A 1 10.24 17.45 -8.32
N THR A 2 9.03 17.29 -7.79
CA THR A 2 7.99 16.46 -8.39
C THR A 2 7.61 17.09 -9.73
N GLY A 3 7.57 16.28 -10.78
CA GLY A 3 7.12 16.72 -12.10
C GLY A 3 5.60 17.00 -12.08
N PRO A 4 5.06 17.73 -13.05
CA PRO A 4 3.63 18.01 -13.15
C PRO A 4 2.76 16.76 -13.36
N ASP A 5 3.38 15.57 -13.51
CA ASP A 5 2.72 14.30 -13.80
C ASP A 5 2.66 13.34 -12.58
N ASP A 6 3.14 13.76 -11.40
CA ASP A 6 3.08 12.92 -10.20
C ASP A 6 1.73 13.04 -9.50
N PHE A 7 1.14 11.90 -9.14
CA PHE A 7 -0.03 11.86 -8.27
C PHE A 7 0.37 12.39 -6.88
N GLU A 8 -0.17 13.56 -6.48
CA GLU A 8 0.27 14.28 -5.28
C GLU A 8 -0.30 13.65 -3.99
N PHE A 9 0.22 12.50 -3.56
CA PHE A 9 -0.16 11.86 -2.29
C PHE A 9 0.03 12.80 -1.10
N GLU A 10 1.10 13.60 -1.10
CA GLU A 10 1.37 14.58 -0.03
C GLU A 10 0.23 15.60 0.12
N ALA A 11 -0.32 16.11 -1.00
CA ALA A 11 -1.45 17.06 -0.97
C ALA A 11 -2.73 16.40 -0.42
N VAL A 12 -2.91 15.09 -0.67
CA VAL A 12 -4.03 14.31 -0.14
C VAL A 12 -3.91 14.17 1.38
N TYR A 13 -2.74 13.79 1.91
CA TYR A 13 -2.54 13.67 3.36
C TYR A 13 -2.60 15.01 4.08
N ARG A 14 -2.15 16.10 3.46
CA ARG A 14 -2.33 17.48 3.97
C ARG A 14 -3.78 17.94 3.99
N GLY A 15 -4.67 17.27 3.24
CA GLY A 15 -6.05 17.73 3.08
C GLY A 15 -6.17 19.01 2.26
N THR A 16 -5.13 19.39 1.50
CA THR A 16 -5.09 20.64 0.72
C THR A 16 -5.57 20.46 -0.72
N GLY A 17 -5.71 19.22 -1.18
CA GLY A 17 -6.08 18.93 -2.57
C GLY A 17 -5.92 17.47 -2.95
N GLY A 18 -5.48 17.24 -4.19
CA GLY A 18 -5.42 15.93 -4.81
C GLY A 18 -6.74 15.57 -5.49
N PRO A 19 -6.87 14.36 -6.05
CA PRO A 19 -8.01 13.97 -6.89
C PRO A 19 -9.34 13.85 -6.12
N PHE A 20 -9.32 13.91 -4.79
CA PHE A 20 -10.52 13.77 -3.96
C PHE A 20 -11.06 15.12 -3.45
N GLY A 21 -10.33 16.21 -3.71
CA GLY A 21 -10.67 17.55 -3.25
C GLY A 21 -10.18 17.87 -1.84
N PRO A 22 -10.22 19.16 -1.44
CA PRO A 22 -9.73 19.61 -0.14
C PRO A 22 -10.59 19.06 1.01
N GLY A 23 -9.94 18.64 2.11
CA GLY A 23 -10.60 18.16 3.33
C GLY A 23 -11.16 16.74 3.22
N VAL A 24 -11.02 16.06 2.08
CA VAL A 24 -11.46 14.68 1.91
C VAL A 24 -10.34 13.72 2.35
N LYS A 25 -10.64 12.81 3.28
CA LYS A 25 -9.69 11.77 3.65
C LYS A 25 -9.46 10.80 2.48
N PRO A 26 -8.23 10.27 2.34
CA PRO A 26 -7.95 9.27 1.31
C PRO A 26 -8.92 8.08 1.42
N PRO A 27 -9.50 7.61 0.32
CA PRO A 27 -10.43 6.47 0.36
C PRO A 27 -9.82 5.19 0.95
N TRP A 28 -8.51 5.02 0.80
CA TRP A 28 -7.75 3.88 1.34
C TRP A 28 -7.47 3.99 2.84
N SER A 29 -7.59 5.19 3.46
CA SER A 29 -7.42 5.40 4.91
C SER A 29 -8.63 4.86 5.66
N ILE A 30 -8.71 3.55 5.82
CA ILE A 30 -9.82 2.87 6.49
C ILE A 30 -9.62 2.72 8.01
N GLY A 31 -8.45 3.14 8.54
CA GLY A 31 -8.13 3.16 9.96
C GLY A 31 -7.78 1.79 10.57
N GLU A 32 -7.76 0.74 9.76
CA GLU A 32 -7.41 -0.64 10.13
C GLU A 32 -6.74 -1.34 8.95
N PRO A 33 -6.06 -2.49 9.16
CA PRO A 33 -5.52 -3.29 8.05
C PRO A 33 -6.62 -3.70 7.06
N GLN A 34 -6.26 -3.79 5.79
CA GLN A 34 -7.14 -4.38 4.79
C GLN A 34 -7.54 -5.81 5.21
N PRO A 35 -8.80 -6.23 5.07
CA PRO A 35 -9.30 -7.51 5.59
C PRO A 35 -8.49 -8.72 5.14
N GLU A 36 -8.01 -8.74 3.90
CA GLU A 36 -7.16 -9.81 3.37
C GLU A 36 -5.82 -9.91 4.11
N LEU A 37 -5.20 -8.77 4.40
CA LEU A 37 -3.94 -8.72 5.14
C LEU A 37 -4.15 -9.00 6.63
N ALA A 38 -5.25 -8.51 7.23
CA ALA A 38 -5.64 -8.84 8.58
C ALA A 38 -5.81 -10.36 8.77
N ALA A 39 -6.46 -11.03 7.81
CA ALA A 39 -6.62 -12.48 7.83
C ALA A 39 -5.28 -13.22 7.79
N LEU A 40 -4.29 -12.75 7.02
CA LEU A 40 -2.94 -13.33 7.01
C LEU A 40 -2.21 -13.12 8.36
N ILE A 41 -2.38 -11.96 8.99
CA ILE A 41 -1.82 -11.68 10.32
C ILE A 41 -2.43 -12.65 11.36
N GLU A 42 -3.76 -12.81 11.37
CA GLU A 42 -4.46 -13.71 12.28
C GLU A 42 -4.11 -15.20 12.07
N GLN A 43 -3.78 -15.58 10.83
CA GLN A 43 -3.29 -16.91 10.49
C GLN A 43 -1.82 -17.13 10.90
N GLY A 44 -1.15 -16.13 11.48
CA GLY A 44 0.26 -16.24 11.89
C GLY A 44 1.25 -16.27 10.72
N LYS A 45 0.88 -15.71 9.56
CA LYS A 45 1.77 -15.65 8.39
C LYS A 45 2.85 -14.57 8.52
N PHE A 46 2.62 -13.57 9.37
CA PHE A 46 3.60 -12.54 9.68
C PHE A 46 4.54 -13.02 10.79
N HIS A 47 5.82 -12.71 10.68
CA HIS A 47 6.83 -13.08 11.67
C HIS A 47 7.98 -12.06 11.70
N GLY A 48 8.75 -12.05 12.79
CA GLY A 48 9.94 -11.23 13.00
C GLY A 48 9.72 -9.73 12.86
N ASP A 49 10.75 -9.03 12.37
CA ASP A 49 10.69 -7.59 12.07
C ASP A 49 9.91 -7.36 10.77
N VAL A 50 8.99 -6.39 10.79
CA VAL A 50 8.08 -6.13 9.67
C VAL A 50 8.37 -4.78 9.01
N LEU A 51 8.53 -4.78 7.68
CA LEU A 51 8.52 -3.58 6.84
C LEU A 51 7.12 -3.35 6.27
N ASP A 52 6.51 -2.21 6.60
CA ASP A 52 5.28 -1.70 5.99
C ASP A 52 5.66 -0.63 4.96
N ILE A 53 5.72 -1.03 3.69
CA ILE A 53 6.20 -0.16 2.61
C ILE A 53 5.04 0.58 1.94
N GLY A 54 5.14 1.92 1.89
CA GLY A 54 4.03 2.80 1.56
C GLY A 54 2.99 2.83 2.69
N CYS A 55 3.46 2.97 3.93
CA CYS A 55 2.65 2.75 5.13
C CYS A 55 1.50 3.76 5.32
N GLY A 56 1.54 4.92 4.66
CA GLY A 56 0.58 5.99 4.86
C GLY A 56 0.44 6.38 6.34
N GLU A 57 -0.81 6.40 6.85
CA GLU A 57 -1.12 6.62 8.27
C GLU A 57 -0.82 5.39 9.16
N ALA A 58 -0.14 4.37 8.62
CA ALA A 58 0.42 3.20 9.31
C ALA A 58 -0.60 2.25 9.96
N ALA A 59 -1.77 2.06 9.37
CA ALA A 59 -2.79 1.18 9.93
C ALA A 59 -2.28 -0.25 10.21
N ILE A 60 -1.46 -0.82 9.32
CA ILE A 60 -0.85 -2.15 9.49
C ILE A 60 0.25 -2.13 10.53
N SER A 61 1.21 -1.20 10.43
CA SER A 61 2.31 -1.09 11.39
C SER A 61 1.82 -0.95 12.82
N LEU A 62 0.83 -0.08 13.05
CA LEU A 62 0.25 0.14 14.37
C LEU A 62 -0.49 -1.10 14.89
N TYR A 63 -1.27 -1.75 14.03
CA TYR A 63 -1.99 -2.98 14.37
C TYR A 63 -1.04 -4.13 14.75
N LEU A 64 0.09 -4.27 14.05
CA LEU A 64 1.12 -5.25 14.33
C LEU A 64 1.90 -4.91 15.60
N ALA A 65 2.24 -3.64 15.81
CA ALA A 65 2.97 -3.18 16.99
C ALA A 65 2.17 -3.42 18.28
N GLU A 66 0.84 -3.22 18.28
CA GLU A 66 -0.06 -3.58 19.39
C GLU A 66 -0.02 -5.08 19.71
N ARG A 67 0.39 -5.92 18.77
CA ARG A 67 0.55 -7.38 18.93
C ARG A 67 1.97 -7.82 19.23
N GLY A 68 2.87 -6.86 19.47
CA GLY A 68 4.24 -7.11 19.89
C GLY A 68 5.25 -7.28 18.74
N TYR A 69 4.87 -7.06 17.48
CA TYR A 69 5.82 -7.02 16.37
C TYR A 69 6.67 -5.74 16.42
N THR A 70 7.91 -5.83 15.98
CA THR A 70 8.71 -4.65 15.65
C THR A 70 8.39 -4.22 14.22
N THR A 71 7.98 -2.97 14.02
CA THR A 71 7.57 -2.48 12.70
C THR A 71 8.36 -1.25 12.27
N VAL A 72 8.68 -1.19 10.99
CA VAL A 72 9.19 0.00 10.32
C VAL A 72 8.24 0.34 9.18
N GLY A 73 7.64 1.53 9.23
CA GLY A 73 6.84 2.06 8.14
C GLY A 73 7.64 3.07 7.32
N LEU A 74 7.64 2.90 6.00
CA LEU A 74 8.26 3.84 5.07
C LEU A 74 7.18 4.42 4.14
N ASP A 75 7.19 5.74 3.95
CA ASP A 75 6.30 6.42 3.01
C ASP A 75 7.02 7.65 2.41
N LEU A 76 6.67 8.01 1.19
CA LEU A 76 7.21 9.19 0.53
C LEU A 76 6.66 10.50 1.10
N SER A 77 5.44 10.48 1.68
CA SER A 77 4.75 11.64 2.24
C SER A 77 5.24 11.97 3.65
N PRO A 78 5.90 13.12 3.87
CA PRO A 78 6.25 13.58 5.21
C PRO A 78 5.03 13.72 6.12
N THR A 79 3.90 14.19 5.58
CA THR A 79 2.66 14.35 6.36
C THR A 79 2.10 13.00 6.83
N ALA A 80 2.11 11.98 5.97
CA ALA A 80 1.70 10.63 6.36
C ALA A 80 2.58 10.10 7.52
N ILE A 81 3.88 10.28 7.42
CA ILE A 81 4.84 9.87 8.46
C ILE A 81 4.63 10.64 9.78
N GLU A 82 4.34 11.94 9.72
CA GLU A 82 4.01 12.72 10.92
C GLU A 82 2.73 12.19 11.60
N LEU A 83 1.70 11.89 10.83
CA LEU A 83 0.44 11.30 11.33
C LEU A 83 0.70 9.91 11.96
N ALA A 84 1.48 9.06 11.31
CA ALA A 84 1.84 7.73 11.82
C ALA A 84 2.61 7.82 13.14
N ARG A 85 3.60 8.70 13.25
CA ARG A 85 4.37 8.95 14.49
C ARG A 85 3.51 9.48 15.62
N ALA A 86 2.62 10.44 15.33
CA ALA A 86 1.71 10.99 16.31
C ALA A 86 0.76 9.91 16.86
N GLU A 87 0.23 9.05 16.00
CA GLU A 87 -0.67 7.98 16.39
C GLU A 87 0.06 6.87 17.18
N ALA A 88 1.28 6.49 16.80
CA ALA A 88 2.10 5.56 17.58
C ALA A 88 2.39 6.10 18.99
N THR A 89 2.74 7.38 19.09
CA THR A 89 2.96 8.05 20.38
C THR A 89 1.69 8.05 21.23
N ARG A 90 0.54 8.37 20.62
CA ARG A 90 -0.76 8.39 21.30
C ARG A 90 -1.15 7.00 21.86
N ARG A 91 -0.77 5.92 21.13
CA ARG A 91 -1.01 4.52 21.56
C ARG A 91 0.10 3.97 22.47
N GLY A 92 1.21 4.69 22.68
CA GLY A 92 2.34 4.23 23.49
C GLY A 92 3.16 3.10 22.83
N LEU A 93 3.20 3.05 21.50
CA LEU A 93 3.86 1.99 20.73
C LEU A 93 5.31 2.36 20.45
N ALA A 94 6.24 1.91 21.31
CA ALA A 94 7.68 2.15 21.16
C ALA A 94 8.35 1.20 20.14
N ASN A 95 7.65 0.15 19.71
CA ASN A 95 8.11 -0.86 18.76
C ASN A 95 7.67 -0.59 17.31
N ALA A 96 7.10 0.59 17.03
CA ALA A 96 6.80 1.08 15.70
C ALA A 96 7.65 2.32 15.39
N SER A 97 8.35 2.31 14.25
CA SER A 97 9.13 3.45 13.77
C SER A 97 8.74 3.82 12.34
N PHE A 98 8.89 5.09 11.97
CA PHE A 98 8.42 5.59 10.69
C PHE A 98 9.43 6.57 10.09
N GLU A 99 9.72 6.43 8.80
CA GLU A 99 10.68 7.29 8.09
C GLU A 99 10.16 7.69 6.71
N VAL A 100 10.51 8.91 6.31
CA VAL A 100 10.25 9.38 4.95
C VAL A 100 11.26 8.74 4.01
N ALA A 101 10.79 7.95 3.06
CA ALA A 101 11.67 7.27 2.11
C ALA A 101 10.96 7.00 0.79
N ASP A 102 11.73 6.99 -0.30
CA ASP A 102 11.27 6.51 -1.60
C ASP A 102 11.38 4.99 -1.66
N ALA A 103 10.23 4.33 -1.79
CA ALA A 103 10.13 2.87 -1.86
C ALA A 103 10.97 2.25 -2.99
N THR A 104 11.26 3.02 -4.04
CA THR A 104 12.00 2.55 -5.22
C THR A 104 13.52 2.57 -5.04
N SER A 105 14.05 3.23 -3.99
CA SER A 105 15.49 3.49 -3.84
C SER A 105 16.00 3.56 -2.40
N PHE A 106 15.17 3.29 -1.37
CA PHE A 106 15.59 3.36 0.04
C PHE A 106 16.76 2.42 0.35
N THR A 107 17.57 2.76 1.35
CA THR A 107 18.75 2.01 1.80
C THR A 107 18.83 1.96 3.33
N GLY A 108 19.81 1.21 3.87
CA GLY A 108 20.07 1.16 5.31
C GLY A 108 19.35 0.07 6.08
N TYR A 109 18.64 -0.83 5.36
CA TYR A 109 17.87 -1.92 5.95
C TYR A 109 18.23 -3.30 5.38
N ASP A 110 19.39 -3.47 4.81
CA ASP A 110 19.78 -4.68 4.08
C ASP A 110 19.64 -5.93 4.96
N GLY A 111 18.88 -6.92 4.48
CA GLY A 111 18.66 -8.21 5.14
C GLY A 111 17.95 -8.15 6.50
N ARG A 112 17.20 -7.08 6.80
CA ARG A 112 16.66 -6.84 8.13
C ARG A 112 15.29 -7.49 8.37
N PHE A 113 14.40 -7.44 7.41
CA PHE A 113 12.98 -7.74 7.65
C PHE A 113 12.62 -9.17 7.32
N ASP A 114 11.97 -9.85 8.27
CA ASP A 114 11.42 -11.18 8.09
C ASP A 114 10.07 -11.18 7.38
N THR A 115 9.36 -10.06 7.43
CA THR A 115 8.10 -9.87 6.70
C THR A 115 8.07 -8.49 6.05
N ILE A 116 7.66 -8.44 4.78
CA ILE A 116 7.40 -7.21 4.04
C ILE A 116 5.94 -7.19 3.64
N VAL A 117 5.26 -6.07 3.87
CA VAL A 117 3.87 -5.88 3.48
C VAL A 117 3.70 -4.61 2.65
N ASP A 118 2.99 -4.76 1.55
CA ASP A 118 2.55 -3.71 0.64
C ASP A 118 1.02 -3.67 0.64
N SER A 119 0.46 -2.70 1.34
CA SER A 119 -0.98 -2.48 1.37
C SER A 119 -1.35 -1.37 0.40
N THR A 120 -1.52 -1.72 -0.87
CA THR A 120 -2.00 -0.80 -1.92
C THR A 120 -0.97 0.21 -2.49
N LEU A 121 0.33 -0.03 -2.28
CA LEU A 121 1.38 0.81 -2.86
C LEU A 121 1.73 0.41 -4.30
N PHE A 122 1.90 -0.89 -4.61
CA PHE A 122 2.46 -1.37 -5.88
C PHE A 122 1.84 -0.74 -7.13
N HIS A 123 0.52 -0.65 -7.16
CA HIS A 123 -0.20 -0.06 -8.30
C HIS A 123 -0.09 1.47 -8.36
N SER A 124 0.42 2.11 -7.31
CA SER A 124 0.68 3.55 -7.26
C SER A 124 2.11 3.91 -7.71
N ILE A 125 2.98 2.90 -7.86
CA ILE A 125 4.35 3.08 -8.37
C ILE A 125 4.31 3.13 -9.90
N PRO A 126 4.96 4.14 -10.53
CA PRO A 126 5.13 4.18 -11.98
C PRO A 126 5.71 2.87 -12.51
N VAL A 127 5.20 2.39 -13.65
CA VAL A 127 5.55 1.06 -14.18
C VAL A 127 7.07 0.91 -14.36
N GLU A 128 7.74 1.95 -14.85
CA GLU A 128 9.20 2.01 -15.04
C GLU A 128 10.01 1.94 -13.74
N SER A 129 9.39 2.31 -12.60
CA SER A 129 10.04 2.32 -11.28
C SER A 129 9.83 1.02 -10.50
N ARG A 130 8.93 0.13 -10.95
CA ARG A 130 8.59 -1.12 -10.24
C ARG A 130 9.77 -2.07 -10.07
N ALA A 131 10.71 -2.09 -11.03
CA ALA A 131 11.93 -2.88 -10.91
C ALA A 131 12.81 -2.40 -9.75
N GLY A 132 13.01 -1.09 -9.60
CA GLY A 132 13.74 -0.49 -8.48
C GLY A 132 13.05 -0.76 -7.14
N TYR A 133 11.72 -0.67 -7.11
CA TYR A 133 10.92 -1.02 -5.94
C TYR A 133 11.15 -2.48 -5.50
N GLN A 134 10.98 -3.44 -6.41
CA GLN A 134 11.18 -4.86 -6.10
C GLN A 134 12.63 -5.15 -5.65
N GLN A 135 13.62 -4.52 -6.29
CA GLN A 135 15.02 -4.64 -5.88
C GLN A 135 15.26 -4.09 -4.47
N SER A 136 14.65 -2.96 -4.12
CA SER A 136 14.82 -2.32 -2.83
C SER A 136 14.22 -3.16 -1.69
N ILE A 137 13.00 -3.69 -1.86
CA ILE A 137 12.38 -4.54 -0.84
C ILE A 137 13.06 -5.91 -0.74
N ALA A 138 13.51 -6.51 -1.85
CA ALA A 138 14.25 -7.77 -1.81
C ALA A 138 15.61 -7.62 -1.10
N ARG A 139 16.32 -6.49 -1.28
CA ARG A 139 17.53 -6.18 -0.54
C ARG A 139 17.28 -6.03 0.96
N ALA A 140 16.17 -5.43 1.35
CA ALA A 140 15.81 -5.20 2.75
C ALA A 140 15.30 -6.48 3.45
N ALA A 141 14.92 -7.49 2.68
CA ALA A 141 14.41 -8.76 3.17
C ALA A 141 15.52 -9.65 3.76
N ALA A 142 15.25 -10.25 4.90
CA ALA A 142 16.08 -11.31 5.48
C ALA A 142 15.95 -12.62 4.65
N PRO A 143 16.91 -13.55 4.70
CA PRO A 143 16.79 -14.83 4.04
C PRO A 143 15.51 -15.57 4.45
N GLY A 144 14.70 -15.98 3.48
CA GLY A 144 13.41 -16.65 3.71
C GLY A 144 12.27 -15.73 4.13
N ALA A 145 12.45 -14.41 4.07
CA ALA A 145 11.41 -13.44 4.40
C ALA A 145 10.14 -13.62 3.56
N SER A 146 9.00 -13.35 4.18
CA SER A 146 7.69 -13.33 3.51
C SER A 146 7.39 -11.95 2.91
N TYR A 147 6.78 -11.94 1.73
CA TYR A 147 6.27 -10.73 1.09
C TYR A 147 4.78 -10.87 0.78
N PHE A 148 3.98 -9.94 1.27
CA PHE A 148 2.54 -9.87 1.03
C PHE A 148 2.20 -8.56 0.35
N ALA A 149 1.47 -8.62 -0.76
CA ALA A 149 1.00 -7.42 -1.45
C ALA A 149 -0.48 -7.52 -1.82
N LEU A 150 -1.19 -6.41 -1.62
CA LEU A 150 -2.58 -6.25 -2.04
C LEU A 150 -2.66 -5.15 -3.10
N VAL A 151 -2.99 -5.54 -4.33
CA VAL A 151 -2.81 -4.72 -5.54
C VAL A 151 -4.11 -4.65 -6.33
N PHE A 152 -4.47 -3.47 -6.89
CA PHE A 152 -5.63 -3.37 -7.78
C PHE A 152 -5.53 -4.32 -8.97
N ASP A 153 -6.59 -5.13 -9.16
CA ASP A 153 -6.83 -5.82 -10.42
C ASP A 153 -7.18 -4.79 -11.50
N ARG A 154 -6.70 -5.00 -12.71
CA ARG A 154 -7.01 -4.17 -13.88
C ARG A 154 -8.50 -3.98 -14.12
N THR A 155 -9.31 -4.98 -13.78
CA THR A 155 -10.77 -4.91 -13.89
C THR A 155 -11.42 -3.93 -12.91
N ALA A 156 -10.69 -3.55 -11.81
CA ALA A 156 -11.20 -2.55 -10.88
C ALA A 156 -11.18 -1.13 -11.44
N LEU A 157 -10.21 -0.85 -12.32
CA LEU A 157 -10.02 0.48 -12.90
C LEU A 157 -9.53 0.34 -14.35
N PRO A 158 -10.40 -0.12 -15.29
CA PRO A 158 -9.99 -0.43 -16.66
C PRO A 158 -9.52 0.80 -17.44
N GLU A 159 -10.06 1.97 -17.10
CA GLU A 159 -9.67 3.27 -17.66
C GLU A 159 -8.94 4.09 -16.60
N ALA A 160 -7.79 3.58 -16.14
CA ALA A 160 -6.99 4.27 -15.13
C ALA A 160 -6.51 5.63 -15.67
N PRO A 161 -6.71 6.72 -14.93
CA PRO A 161 -6.21 8.04 -15.33
C PRO A 161 -4.69 8.10 -15.25
N VAL A 162 -4.08 8.93 -16.09
CA VAL A 162 -2.65 9.23 -16.04
C VAL A 162 -2.50 10.75 -15.82
N PRO A 163 -1.83 11.19 -14.73
CA PRO A 163 -1.22 10.37 -13.67
C PRO A 163 -2.28 9.71 -12.76
N GLY A 164 -1.94 8.54 -12.22
CA GLY A 164 -2.81 7.79 -11.33
C GLY A 164 -2.34 6.35 -11.11
N PRO A 165 -3.12 5.54 -10.41
CA PRO A 165 -2.78 4.15 -10.18
C PRO A 165 -2.73 3.38 -11.51
N ALA A 166 -1.78 2.46 -11.62
CA ALA A 166 -1.60 1.54 -12.73
C ALA A 166 -1.91 0.10 -12.28
N PRO A 167 -3.21 -0.31 -12.30
CA PRO A 167 -3.63 -1.64 -11.90
C PRO A 167 -3.06 -2.71 -12.83
N VAL A 168 -2.97 -3.95 -12.34
CA VAL A 168 -2.29 -5.04 -13.03
C VAL A 168 -3.18 -6.26 -13.25
N THR A 169 -2.83 -7.10 -14.21
CA THR A 169 -3.30 -8.48 -14.28
C THR A 169 -2.48 -9.37 -13.34
N ALA A 170 -2.95 -10.59 -13.06
CA ALA A 170 -2.18 -11.57 -12.29
C ALA A 170 -0.83 -11.90 -12.96
N ASP A 171 -0.79 -11.97 -14.29
CA ASP A 171 0.42 -12.28 -15.04
C ASP A 171 1.45 -11.14 -14.98
N GLU A 172 1.03 -9.88 -15.09
CA GLU A 172 1.91 -8.73 -14.94
C GLU A 172 2.47 -8.61 -13.51
N LEU A 173 1.65 -8.91 -12.50
CA LEU A 173 2.11 -8.96 -11.11
C LEU A 173 3.14 -10.08 -10.93
N ARG A 174 2.89 -11.26 -11.49
CA ARG A 174 3.82 -12.39 -11.48
C ARG A 174 5.15 -12.01 -12.13
N GLU A 175 5.13 -11.49 -13.35
CA GLU A 175 6.31 -11.11 -14.11
C GLU A 175 7.18 -10.07 -13.37
N ALA A 176 6.56 -9.13 -12.66
CA ALA A 176 7.27 -8.13 -11.89
C ALA A 176 7.95 -8.71 -10.65
N VAL A 177 7.33 -9.71 -9.99
CA VAL A 177 7.74 -10.23 -8.68
C VAL A 177 8.69 -11.44 -8.79
N GLU A 178 8.46 -12.36 -9.73
CA GLU A 178 9.18 -13.65 -9.83
C GLU A 178 10.69 -13.52 -10.06
N LYS A 179 11.17 -12.35 -10.48
CA LYS A 179 12.62 -12.07 -10.65
C LYS A 179 13.36 -12.00 -9.31
N TYR A 180 12.64 -11.72 -8.22
CA TYR A 180 13.22 -11.47 -6.90
C TYR A 180 12.67 -12.43 -5.84
N TRP A 181 11.46 -12.96 -6.06
CA TRP A 181 10.70 -13.71 -5.06
C TRP A 181 10.19 -15.03 -5.63
N VAL A 182 10.15 -16.04 -4.79
CA VAL A 182 9.42 -17.28 -5.08
C VAL A 182 7.95 -17.06 -4.73
N ILE A 183 7.09 -17.08 -5.71
CA ILE A 183 5.66 -16.84 -5.55
C ILE A 183 4.99 -18.11 -5.04
N ASP A 184 4.36 -18.04 -3.88
CA ASP A 184 3.56 -19.11 -3.31
C ASP A 184 2.12 -19.06 -3.80
N GLU A 185 1.53 -17.85 -3.89
CA GLU A 185 0.15 -17.65 -4.33
C GLU A 185 -0.04 -16.26 -4.96
N ILE A 186 -0.83 -16.19 -6.02
CA ILE A 186 -1.54 -14.99 -6.48
C ILE A 186 -3.00 -15.39 -6.64
N ARG A 187 -3.90 -14.74 -5.88
CA ARG A 187 -5.33 -15.04 -5.93
C ARG A 187 -6.20 -13.79 -6.01
N PRO A 188 -7.42 -13.91 -6.53
CA PRO A 188 -8.42 -12.85 -6.45
C PRO A 188 -8.66 -12.44 -4.98
N ALA A 189 -8.76 -11.13 -4.78
CA ALA A 189 -8.96 -10.49 -3.49
C ALA A 189 -9.80 -9.21 -3.65
N ARG A 190 -9.95 -8.45 -2.58
CA ARG A 190 -10.65 -7.17 -2.63
C ARG A 190 -9.93 -6.12 -1.77
N ILE A 191 -9.86 -4.90 -2.30
CA ILE A 191 -9.41 -3.72 -1.54
C ILE A 191 -10.66 -2.99 -1.05
N HIS A 192 -10.74 -2.79 0.25
CA HIS A 192 -11.80 -2.01 0.91
C HIS A 192 -11.42 -0.54 0.98
N GLY A 193 -12.41 0.33 0.80
CA GLY A 193 -12.19 1.77 0.86
C GLY A 193 -13.45 2.53 1.25
N ASN A 194 -13.25 3.75 1.73
CA ASN A 194 -14.31 4.73 1.93
C ASN A 194 -14.61 5.42 0.59
N LEU A 195 -14.96 4.61 -0.42
CA LEU A 195 -15.21 5.10 -1.76
C LEU A 195 -16.49 5.95 -1.80
N PRO A 196 -16.45 7.16 -2.35
CA PRO A 196 -17.66 7.95 -2.56
C PRO A 196 -18.61 7.26 -3.54
N VAL A 197 -19.88 7.62 -3.48
CA VAL A 197 -20.88 7.13 -4.43
C VAL A 197 -20.74 7.90 -5.75
N GLY A 198 -20.59 7.19 -6.86
CA GLY A 198 -20.45 7.76 -8.21
C GLY A 198 -19.00 7.95 -8.67
N ASP A 199 -18.83 8.57 -9.82
CA ASP A 199 -17.53 8.91 -10.37
C ASP A 199 -16.91 10.01 -9.50
N PHE A 200 -15.65 9.86 -9.12
CA PHE A 200 -14.92 10.87 -8.36
C PHE A 200 -13.56 11.16 -8.99
N GLY A 201 -13.09 12.36 -8.76
CA GLY A 201 -11.86 12.90 -9.34
C GLY A 201 -12.00 14.41 -9.52
N PRO A 202 -10.98 15.08 -10.00
CA PRO A 202 -11.01 16.52 -10.19
C PRO A 202 -12.18 16.95 -11.07
N THR A 203 -12.69 18.14 -10.77
CA THR A 203 -13.83 18.77 -11.43
C THR A 203 -13.69 18.86 -12.95
N ALA A 204 -14.83 18.99 -13.63
CA ALA A 204 -15.14 19.20 -15.04
C ALA A 204 -14.15 18.79 -16.16
N ASP A 205 -12.82 18.96 -15.97
CA ASP A 205 -11.81 18.75 -17.03
C ASP A 205 -10.61 17.89 -16.59
N GLY A 206 -10.65 17.24 -15.41
CA GLY A 206 -9.56 16.41 -14.91
C GLY A 206 -9.86 14.90 -14.96
N PRO A 207 -8.84 14.04 -14.74
CA PRO A 207 -9.02 12.59 -14.78
C PRO A 207 -10.00 12.12 -13.72
N ARG A 208 -10.98 11.32 -14.12
CA ARG A 208 -11.98 10.74 -13.22
C ARG A 208 -11.63 9.29 -12.91
N PHE A 209 -11.76 8.91 -11.64
CA PHE A 209 -11.68 7.53 -11.22
C PHE A 209 -13.06 6.88 -11.33
N ARG A 210 -13.18 5.92 -12.21
CA ARG A 210 -14.38 5.10 -12.35
C ARG A 210 -14.04 3.67 -11.99
N PHE A 211 -14.33 3.31 -10.74
CA PHE A 211 -14.15 1.93 -10.31
C PHE A 211 -15.26 1.02 -10.83
N GLU A 212 -14.88 -0.18 -11.26
CA GLU A 212 -15.77 -1.24 -11.65
C GLU A 212 -15.74 -2.41 -10.65
N GLY A 213 -16.74 -3.29 -10.70
CA GLY A 213 -16.83 -4.43 -9.81
C GLY A 213 -16.98 -4.06 -8.33
N ILE A 214 -17.49 -2.86 -8.05
CA ILE A 214 -17.73 -2.37 -6.68
C ILE A 214 -18.74 -3.28 -5.97
N ARG A 215 -18.47 -3.59 -4.69
CA ARG A 215 -19.41 -4.27 -3.79
C ARG A 215 -19.60 -3.44 -2.54
N ASP A 216 -20.82 -3.46 -2.00
CA ASP A 216 -21.10 -2.97 -0.66
C ASP A 216 -20.71 -4.04 0.36
N GLU A 217 -19.97 -3.65 1.39
CA GLU A 217 -19.48 -4.55 2.42
C GLU A 217 -20.30 -4.40 3.72
N PRO A 218 -20.41 -5.46 4.53
CA PRO A 218 -21.15 -5.38 5.80
C PRO A 218 -20.66 -4.30 6.76
N SER A 219 -19.40 -3.87 6.64
CA SER A 219 -18.81 -2.76 7.39
C SER A 219 -19.33 -1.38 6.98
N GLY A 220 -20.16 -1.29 5.96
CA GLY A 220 -20.61 -0.03 5.35
C GLY A 220 -19.61 0.58 4.37
N ARG A 221 -18.45 -0.06 4.18
CA ARG A 221 -17.47 0.33 3.15
C ARG A 221 -17.84 -0.25 1.80
N LYS A 222 -17.11 0.18 0.78
CA LYS A 222 -17.12 -0.46 -0.54
C LYS A 222 -15.81 -1.19 -0.76
N SER A 223 -15.85 -2.20 -1.64
CA SER A 223 -14.64 -2.89 -2.06
C SER A 223 -14.58 -3.04 -3.57
N VAL A 224 -13.37 -3.15 -4.09
CA VAL A 224 -13.08 -3.31 -5.53
C VAL A 224 -12.19 -4.52 -5.77
N PRO A 225 -12.19 -5.09 -7.01
CA PRO A 225 -11.35 -6.22 -7.35
C PRO A 225 -9.86 -5.94 -7.14
N ALA A 226 -9.15 -6.93 -6.62
CA ALA A 226 -7.73 -6.88 -6.33
C ALA A 226 -7.08 -8.25 -6.48
N TRP A 227 -5.75 -8.27 -6.45
CA TRP A 227 -4.92 -9.46 -6.30
C TRP A 227 -4.27 -9.44 -4.92
N LEU A 228 -4.31 -10.59 -4.23
CA LEU A 228 -3.43 -10.84 -3.09
C LEU A 228 -2.27 -11.69 -3.58
N LEU A 229 -1.06 -11.21 -3.35
CA LEU A 229 0.20 -11.90 -3.55
C LEU A 229 0.74 -12.38 -2.21
N CYS A 230 1.16 -13.66 -2.18
CA CYS A 230 2.00 -14.22 -1.13
C CYS A 230 3.26 -14.77 -1.79
N ALA A 231 4.43 -14.34 -1.33
CA ALA A 231 5.72 -14.76 -1.85
C ALA A 231 6.76 -14.81 -0.72
N ARG A 232 7.92 -15.45 -0.99
CA ARG A 232 9.05 -15.51 -0.07
C ARG A 232 10.35 -15.24 -0.79
N LEU A 233 11.34 -14.72 -0.08
CA LEU A 233 12.70 -14.60 -0.59
C LEU A 233 13.31 -16.01 -0.71
N GLY A 234 13.86 -16.33 -1.90
CA GLY A 234 14.47 -17.62 -2.21
C GLY A 234 15.88 -17.77 -1.61
#